data_b93542fc33471919636a8a704db8a53a
#
_entry.id   b93542fc33471919636a8a704db8a53a
#
_cell.length_a   1.000
_cell.length_b   1.000
_cell.length_c   1.000
_cell.angle_alpha   90.00
_cell.angle_beta   90.00
_cell.angle_gamma   90.00
#
_symmetry.space_group_name_H-M   'P 1'
#
loop_
_entity.id
_entity.type
_entity.pdbx_description
1 polymer ?
#
loop_
_entity_poly.entity_id
_entity_poly.type
_entity_poly.pdbx_seq_one_letter_code
_entity_poly.pdbx_strand_id
1 'polypeptide(L)'
;MILFMTVVLISLSIFFFSTFSVDATTASVEYGYVKSLFREIAFSIPEILNGQTIYTRHPSSLVSLGFKKIPLNLTIQLELGNNTLVTAFNKTEFYALTGGIRRNVLEDVRGSIVYGVNQSVVSEIERLALVREYYYNGWTIIELDTARVYCSIYKVGDSNYYLEIIIADFGGYYNINDPPTVIGTGSIRLRYESYYADIKEFSPVRNLTIIFNQSIITLKDILPSNHSIDPVSGSLTVRIVYKKIAVLIS
;
A
#
# COMPACT_ATOMS: atom_id res chain seq x y z
N MET A 1 10.75 -48.52 39.33
CA MET A 1 10.52 -48.32 37.89
C MET A 1 9.44 -47.30 37.58
N ILE A 2 8.25 -47.38 38.18
CA ILE A 2 7.13 -46.44 37.92
C ILE A 2 7.53 -44.98 38.23
N LEU A 3 8.12 -44.72 39.41
CA LEU A 3 8.52 -43.37 39.83
C LEU A 3 9.53 -42.72 38.84
N PHE A 4 10.50 -43.50 38.36
CA PHE A 4 11.47 -43.00 37.37
C PHE A 4 10.79 -42.62 36.05
N MET A 5 9.91 -43.47 35.53
CA MET A 5 9.13 -43.20 34.33
C MET A 5 8.28 -41.93 34.46
N THR A 6 7.64 -41.74 35.60
CA THR A 6 6.81 -40.56 35.89
C THR A 6 7.66 -39.26 35.87
N VAL A 7 8.84 -39.29 36.50
CA VAL A 7 9.75 -38.16 36.53
C VAL A 7 10.23 -37.81 35.11
N VAL A 8 10.59 -38.81 34.31
CA VAL A 8 11.03 -38.60 32.92
C VAL A 8 9.89 -38.01 32.08
N LEU A 9 8.67 -38.51 32.19
CA LEU A 9 7.52 -37.98 31.45
C LEU A 9 7.20 -36.53 31.82
N ILE A 10 7.22 -36.20 33.13
CA ILE A 10 7.02 -34.82 33.60
C ILE A 10 8.12 -33.91 33.07
N SER A 11 9.40 -34.33 33.14
CA SER A 11 10.51 -33.52 32.63
C SER A 11 10.43 -33.27 31.11
N LEU A 12 10.06 -34.27 30.32
CA LEU A 12 9.81 -34.12 28.90
C LEU A 12 8.64 -33.18 28.61
N SER A 13 7.56 -33.31 29.35
CA SER A 13 6.38 -32.45 29.20
C SER A 13 6.72 -30.98 29.49
N ILE A 14 7.46 -30.71 30.56
CA ILE A 14 7.92 -29.36 30.90
C ILE A 14 8.85 -28.83 29.82
N PHE A 15 9.80 -29.65 29.33
CA PHE A 15 10.71 -29.26 28.26
C PHE A 15 9.97 -28.89 26.98
N PHE A 16 9.05 -29.75 26.50
CA PHE A 16 8.28 -29.46 25.32
C PHE A 16 7.39 -28.22 25.48
N PHE A 17 6.72 -28.06 26.62
CA PHE A 17 5.90 -26.89 26.90
C PHE A 17 6.75 -25.61 26.93
N SER A 18 7.92 -25.66 27.59
CA SER A 18 8.82 -24.51 27.64
C SER A 18 9.33 -24.12 26.25
N THR A 19 9.79 -25.10 25.46
CA THR A 19 10.26 -24.85 24.10
C THR A 19 9.15 -24.26 23.22
N PHE A 20 7.96 -24.84 23.28
CA PHE A 20 6.82 -24.32 22.51
C PHE A 20 6.42 -22.90 22.93
N SER A 21 6.44 -22.60 24.22
CA SER A 21 6.16 -21.27 24.75
C SER A 21 7.16 -20.22 24.32
N VAL A 22 8.47 -20.58 24.36
CA VAL A 22 9.56 -19.70 23.92
C VAL A 22 9.43 -19.42 22.42
N ASP A 23 9.22 -20.44 21.60
CA ASP A 23 9.02 -20.28 20.15
C ASP A 23 7.82 -19.42 19.81
N ALA A 24 6.70 -19.60 20.55
CA ALA A 24 5.50 -18.78 20.32
C ALA A 24 5.74 -17.31 20.67
N THR A 25 6.42 -17.06 21.80
CA THR A 25 6.76 -15.70 22.24
C THR A 25 7.72 -15.04 21.26
N THR A 26 8.76 -15.75 20.82
CA THR A 26 9.73 -15.24 19.83
C THR A 26 9.04 -14.88 18.52
N ALA A 27 8.15 -15.75 18.02
CA ALA A 27 7.39 -15.48 16.80
C ALA A 27 6.51 -14.23 16.93
N SER A 28 5.87 -14.03 18.07
CA SER A 28 5.03 -12.85 18.34
C SER A 28 5.86 -11.57 18.39
N VAL A 29 7.02 -11.61 19.04
CA VAL A 29 7.95 -10.47 19.16
C VAL A 29 8.52 -10.10 17.79
N GLU A 30 9.00 -11.08 17.01
CA GLU A 30 9.53 -10.82 15.67
C GLU A 30 8.46 -10.29 14.71
N TYR A 31 7.25 -10.82 14.79
CA TYR A 31 6.13 -10.31 14.01
C TYR A 31 5.77 -8.87 14.40
N GLY A 32 5.77 -8.56 15.69
CA GLY A 32 5.57 -7.19 16.20
C GLY A 32 6.58 -6.21 15.65
N TYR A 33 7.83 -6.63 15.51
CA TYR A 33 8.89 -5.85 14.89
C TYR A 33 8.61 -5.56 13.41
N VAL A 34 8.23 -6.59 12.65
CA VAL A 34 7.90 -6.45 11.24
C VAL A 34 6.65 -5.59 11.05
N LYS A 35 5.67 -5.71 11.92
CA LYS A 35 4.47 -4.85 11.92
C LYS A 35 4.85 -3.37 12.11
N SER A 36 5.76 -3.06 13.03
CA SER A 36 6.26 -1.69 13.22
C SER A 36 7.03 -1.20 11.99
N LEU A 37 7.85 -2.04 11.38
CA LEU A 37 8.59 -1.74 10.16
C LEU A 37 7.66 -1.40 8.98
N PHE A 38 6.62 -2.20 8.75
CA PHE A 38 5.65 -1.93 7.68
C PHE A 38 4.89 -0.63 7.90
N ARG A 39 4.58 -0.31 9.17
CA ARG A 39 3.95 0.96 9.54
C ARG A 39 4.89 2.13 9.29
N GLU A 40 6.16 2.02 9.62
CA GLU A 40 7.18 3.04 9.38
C GLU A 40 7.36 3.29 7.88
N ILE A 41 7.49 2.23 7.07
CA ILE A 41 7.56 2.34 5.61
C ILE A 41 6.32 3.03 5.06
N ALA A 42 5.12 2.64 5.51
CA ALA A 42 3.87 3.24 5.06
C ALA A 42 3.80 4.74 5.36
N PHE A 43 4.23 5.13 6.57
CA PHE A 43 4.30 6.53 6.98
C PHE A 43 5.27 7.34 6.12
N SER A 44 6.33 6.72 5.62
CA SER A 44 7.36 7.37 4.82
C SER A 44 7.05 7.41 3.31
N ILE A 45 5.94 6.81 2.84
CA ILE A 45 5.57 6.83 1.42
C ILE A 45 5.50 8.25 0.84
N PRO A 46 4.89 9.26 1.49
CA PRO A 46 4.89 10.63 0.98
C PRO A 46 6.30 11.20 0.76
N GLU A 47 7.22 10.95 1.66
CA GLU A 47 8.61 11.40 1.57
C GLU A 47 9.35 10.70 0.42
N ILE A 48 9.12 9.40 0.24
CA ILE A 48 9.67 8.64 -0.89
C ILE A 48 9.16 9.22 -2.21
N LEU A 49 7.87 9.54 -2.30
CA LEU A 49 7.28 10.15 -3.49
C LEU A 49 7.84 11.56 -3.79
N ASN A 50 8.41 12.21 -2.79
CA ASN A 50 9.11 13.50 -2.90
C ASN A 50 10.61 13.36 -3.17
N GLY A 51 11.11 12.14 -3.41
CA GLY A 51 12.49 11.89 -3.83
C GLY A 51 13.42 11.38 -2.75
N GLN A 52 12.92 11.11 -1.53
CA GLN A 52 13.74 10.52 -0.48
C GLN A 52 13.94 9.02 -0.75
N THR A 53 15.11 8.52 -0.34
CA THR A 53 15.42 7.09 -0.34
C THR A 53 15.39 6.58 1.09
N ILE A 54 14.62 5.53 1.33
CA ILE A 54 14.56 4.85 2.62
C ILE A 54 15.35 3.56 2.55
N TYR A 55 16.14 3.35 3.57
CA TYR A 55 16.88 2.13 3.81
C TYR A 55 16.62 1.65 5.22
N THR A 56 16.09 0.44 5.35
CA THR A 56 15.81 -0.16 6.65
C THR A 56 16.24 -1.62 6.67
N ARG A 57 16.63 -2.11 7.84
CA ARG A 57 16.97 -3.52 8.04
C ARG A 57 15.73 -4.30 8.45
N HIS A 58 15.64 -5.49 7.93
CA HIS A 58 14.65 -6.46 8.37
C HIS A 58 15.26 -7.35 9.47
N PRO A 59 14.87 -7.18 10.72
CA PRO A 59 15.54 -7.84 11.85
C PRO A 59 15.09 -9.28 12.08
N SER A 60 14.00 -9.72 11.43
CA SER A 60 13.39 -11.02 11.71
C SER A 60 14.02 -12.13 10.87
N SER A 61 14.30 -13.25 11.52
CA SER A 61 14.69 -14.51 10.87
C SER A 61 13.49 -15.42 10.58
N LEU A 62 12.36 -15.21 11.24
CA LEU A 62 11.16 -16.04 11.14
C LEU A 62 10.13 -15.48 10.14
N VAL A 63 10.15 -14.17 9.89
CA VAL A 63 9.24 -13.53 8.94
C VAL A 63 9.90 -13.43 7.57
N SER A 64 9.29 -14.09 6.59
CA SER A 64 9.71 -13.97 5.19
C SER A 64 9.11 -12.72 4.56
N LEU A 65 9.93 -11.96 3.82
CA LEU A 65 9.48 -10.82 3.04
C LEU A 65 9.34 -11.18 1.57
N GLY A 66 8.42 -10.53 0.89
CA GLY A 66 8.19 -10.74 -0.53
C GLY A 66 7.22 -9.73 -1.12
N PHE A 67 6.76 -10.02 -2.32
CA PHE A 67 5.78 -9.20 -3.04
C PHE A 67 4.61 -10.04 -3.48
N LYS A 68 3.45 -9.40 -3.45
CA LYS A 68 2.21 -9.97 -3.92
C LYS A 68 1.62 -9.09 -5.01
N LYS A 69 1.21 -9.69 -6.11
CA LYS A 69 0.44 -9.04 -7.13
C LYS A 69 -1.00 -8.85 -6.67
N ILE A 70 -1.50 -7.63 -6.77
CA ILE A 70 -2.87 -7.27 -6.46
C ILE A 70 -3.61 -7.07 -7.79
N PRO A 71 -4.58 -7.93 -8.14
CA PRO A 71 -5.44 -7.71 -9.29
C PRO A 71 -6.41 -6.56 -8.96
N LEU A 72 -6.14 -5.39 -9.48
CA LEU A 72 -6.94 -4.20 -9.28
C LEU A 72 -7.09 -3.46 -10.59
N ASN A 73 -8.32 -3.34 -11.08
CA ASN A 73 -8.60 -2.54 -12.27
C ASN A 73 -8.88 -1.09 -11.87
N LEU A 74 -7.94 -0.20 -12.16
CA LEU A 74 -8.06 1.24 -11.97
C LEU A 74 -8.10 1.92 -13.34
N THR A 75 -9.22 2.56 -13.64
CA THR A 75 -9.40 3.35 -14.86
C THR A 75 -9.83 4.77 -14.50
N ILE A 76 -9.18 5.78 -15.08
CA ILE A 76 -9.59 7.18 -14.96
C ILE A 76 -10.05 7.66 -16.33
N GLN A 77 -11.29 8.10 -16.40
CA GLN A 77 -11.92 8.66 -17.58
C GLN A 77 -12.24 10.14 -17.37
N LEU A 78 -11.95 10.95 -18.37
CA LEU A 78 -12.20 12.39 -18.37
C LEU A 78 -13.11 12.75 -19.53
N GLU A 79 -14.10 13.56 -19.24
CA GLU A 79 -14.91 14.25 -20.26
C GLU A 79 -14.34 15.65 -20.47
N LEU A 80 -13.81 15.91 -21.65
CA LEU A 80 -13.21 17.19 -22.00
C LEU A 80 -14.27 18.22 -22.37
N GLY A 81 -13.87 19.49 -22.44
CA GLY A 81 -14.74 20.62 -22.75
C GLY A 81 -15.52 20.51 -24.06
N ASN A 82 -15.01 19.73 -25.02
CA ASN A 82 -15.64 19.41 -26.30
C ASN A 82 -16.54 18.16 -26.28
N ASN A 83 -16.89 17.65 -25.10
CA ASN A 83 -17.65 16.41 -24.85
C ASN A 83 -16.93 15.12 -25.32
N THR A 84 -15.62 15.18 -25.51
CA THR A 84 -14.83 13.99 -25.84
C THR A 84 -14.51 13.22 -24.56
N LEU A 85 -14.82 11.92 -24.52
CA LEU A 85 -14.46 11.02 -23.44
C LEU A 85 -13.06 10.45 -23.72
N VAL A 86 -12.12 10.62 -22.78
CA VAL A 86 -10.75 10.15 -22.88
C VAL A 86 -10.42 9.24 -21.69
N THR A 87 -9.86 8.07 -21.96
CA THR A 87 -9.25 7.24 -20.92
C THR A 87 -7.84 7.77 -20.64
N ALA A 88 -7.73 8.55 -19.58
CA ALA A 88 -6.50 9.21 -19.19
C ALA A 88 -5.48 8.27 -18.53
N PHE A 89 -5.99 7.27 -17.77
CA PHE A 89 -5.19 6.27 -17.10
C PHE A 89 -5.92 4.92 -17.06
N ASN A 90 -5.16 3.83 -17.22
CA ASN A 90 -5.67 2.47 -17.06
C ASN A 90 -4.56 1.55 -16.55
N LYS A 91 -4.84 0.81 -15.48
CA LYS A 91 -3.92 -0.16 -14.89
C LYS A 91 -4.69 -1.29 -14.21
N THR A 92 -4.28 -2.52 -14.47
CA THR A 92 -4.98 -3.72 -14.01
C THR A 92 -4.26 -4.50 -12.91
N GLU A 93 -3.05 -4.09 -12.56
CA GLU A 93 -2.19 -4.80 -11.63
C GLU A 93 -1.37 -3.83 -10.80
N PHE A 94 -1.36 -4.06 -9.49
CA PHE A 94 -0.51 -3.36 -8.53
C PHE A 94 0.31 -4.38 -7.74
N TYR A 95 1.33 -3.91 -7.06
CA TYR A 95 2.14 -4.75 -6.19
C TYR A 95 2.05 -4.30 -4.75
N ALA A 96 2.02 -5.28 -3.83
CA ALA A 96 2.12 -5.06 -2.40
C ALA A 96 3.41 -5.67 -1.87
N LEU A 97 4.05 -4.97 -0.93
CA LEU A 97 5.09 -5.55 -0.09
C LEU A 97 4.40 -6.43 0.96
N THR A 98 4.88 -7.66 1.16
CA THR A 98 4.30 -8.60 2.11
C THR A 98 5.35 -9.14 3.06
N GLY A 99 4.93 -9.37 4.31
CA GLY A 99 5.67 -10.15 5.29
C GLY A 99 4.80 -11.31 5.79
N GLY A 100 5.37 -12.49 5.98
CA GLY A 100 4.62 -13.65 6.41
C GLY A 100 5.38 -14.51 7.41
N ILE A 101 4.68 -14.99 8.44
CA ILE A 101 5.15 -16.00 9.40
C ILE A 101 4.21 -17.20 9.39
N ARG A 102 4.78 -18.40 9.34
CA ARG A 102 4.00 -19.66 9.32
C ARG A 102 3.48 -20.01 10.73
N ARG A 103 2.67 -19.14 11.29
CA ARG A 103 2.04 -19.31 12.61
C ARG A 103 0.90 -18.30 12.76
N ASN A 104 -0.11 -18.62 13.58
CA ASN A 104 -1.08 -17.61 13.98
C ASN A 104 -0.53 -16.84 15.19
N VAL A 105 -0.28 -15.54 15.00
CA VAL A 105 0.17 -14.63 16.07
C VAL A 105 -0.78 -13.43 16.22
N LEU A 106 -1.94 -13.46 15.53
CA LEU A 106 -2.94 -12.40 15.62
C LEU A 106 -3.90 -12.63 16.79
N GLU A 107 -4.31 -11.54 17.40
CA GLU A 107 -5.41 -11.54 18.38
C GLU A 107 -6.76 -11.78 17.68
N ASP A 108 -6.99 -11.15 16.50
CA ASP A 108 -8.18 -11.38 15.67
C ASP A 108 -7.79 -12.09 14.36
N VAL A 109 -8.26 -13.33 14.18
CA VAL A 109 -7.99 -14.14 12.98
C VAL A 109 -8.55 -13.53 11.70
N ARG A 110 -9.59 -12.66 11.81
CA ARG A 110 -10.16 -11.95 10.65
C ARG A 110 -9.24 -10.88 10.08
N GLY A 111 -8.24 -10.50 10.84
CA GLY A 111 -7.30 -9.46 10.47
C GLY A 111 -7.75 -8.05 10.81
N SER A 112 -6.81 -7.10 10.68
CA SER A 112 -7.05 -5.69 11.00
C SER A 112 -6.27 -4.75 10.09
N ILE A 113 -6.68 -3.47 10.10
CA ILE A 113 -5.90 -2.38 9.51
C ILE A 113 -4.91 -1.90 10.55
N VAL A 114 -3.62 -1.95 10.19
CA VAL A 114 -2.51 -1.49 11.03
C VAL A 114 -2.21 -0.01 10.80
N TYR A 115 -2.36 0.46 9.55
CA TYR A 115 -2.12 1.85 9.14
C TYR A 115 -2.95 2.19 7.90
N GLY A 116 -3.36 3.47 7.79
CA GLY A 116 -4.12 3.96 6.66
C GLY A 116 -5.62 3.70 6.77
N VAL A 117 -6.32 3.84 5.64
CA VAL A 117 -7.77 3.69 5.55
C VAL A 117 -8.14 2.77 4.39
N ASN A 118 -9.24 2.03 4.56
CA ASN A 118 -9.75 1.16 3.50
C ASN A 118 -10.68 1.94 2.54
N GLN A 119 -10.10 2.94 1.88
CA GLN A 119 -10.78 3.77 0.88
C GLN A 119 -10.00 3.73 -0.42
N SER A 120 -10.70 3.70 -1.55
CA SER A 120 -10.09 3.67 -2.89
C SER A 120 -9.54 5.04 -3.30
N VAL A 121 -10.18 6.11 -2.85
CA VAL A 121 -9.76 7.50 -3.07
C VAL A 121 -9.54 8.16 -1.72
N VAL A 122 -8.43 8.86 -1.59
CA VAL A 122 -8.02 9.55 -0.36
C VAL A 122 -7.68 11.01 -0.65
N SER A 123 -7.98 11.88 0.31
CA SER A 123 -7.70 13.33 0.22
C SER A 123 -6.43 13.75 0.97
N GLU A 124 -5.82 12.82 1.70
CA GLU A 124 -4.57 13.03 2.45
C GLU A 124 -3.52 12.08 1.88
N ILE A 125 -2.36 12.61 1.49
CA ILE A 125 -1.30 11.82 0.85
C ILE A 125 -0.73 10.75 1.79
N GLU A 126 -0.76 10.99 3.08
CA GLU A 126 -0.35 10.07 4.15
C GLU A 126 -1.22 8.80 4.16
N ARG A 127 -2.45 8.89 3.65
CA ARG A 127 -3.39 7.77 3.55
C ARG A 127 -3.29 6.99 2.25
N LEU A 128 -2.34 7.33 1.38
CA LEU A 128 -2.09 6.61 0.13
C LEU A 128 -1.63 5.18 0.39
N ALA A 129 -0.89 4.96 1.47
CA ALA A 129 -0.46 3.64 1.91
C ALA A 129 -1.49 2.99 2.85
N LEU A 130 -1.69 1.69 2.68
CA LEU A 130 -2.47 0.85 3.59
C LEU A 130 -1.62 -0.33 4.06
N VAL A 131 -1.56 -0.50 5.37
CA VAL A 131 -1.01 -1.72 5.98
C VAL A 131 -2.15 -2.49 6.62
N ARG A 132 -2.28 -3.74 6.23
CA ARG A 132 -3.24 -4.68 6.80
C ARG A 132 -2.57 -5.98 7.21
N GLU A 133 -3.11 -6.63 8.21
CA GLU A 133 -2.69 -7.95 8.65
C GLU A 133 -3.88 -8.91 8.62
N TYR A 134 -3.61 -10.17 8.31
CA TYR A 134 -4.63 -11.21 8.28
C TYR A 134 -3.99 -12.60 8.38
N TYR A 135 -4.81 -13.59 8.76
CA TYR A 135 -4.40 -14.99 8.80
C TYR A 135 -4.99 -15.74 7.61
N TYR A 136 -4.13 -16.43 6.87
CA TYR A 136 -4.55 -17.18 5.70
C TYR A 136 -3.67 -18.42 5.49
N ASN A 137 -4.30 -19.60 5.34
CA ASN A 137 -3.63 -20.87 5.04
C ASN A 137 -2.43 -21.21 5.95
N GLY A 138 -2.58 -20.98 7.26
CA GLY A 138 -1.52 -21.28 8.22
C GLY A 138 -0.46 -20.18 8.37
N TRP A 139 -0.63 -19.04 7.69
CA TRP A 139 0.28 -17.91 7.74
C TRP A 139 -0.40 -16.67 8.32
N THR A 140 0.29 -16.01 9.23
CA THR A 140 -0.01 -14.61 9.53
C THR A 140 0.73 -13.75 8.52
N ILE A 141 0.00 -12.90 7.82
CA ILE A 141 0.48 -12.06 6.73
C ILE A 141 0.27 -10.61 7.10
N ILE A 142 1.29 -9.79 6.88
CA ILE A 142 1.19 -8.34 6.85
C ILE A 142 1.43 -7.88 5.42
N GLU A 143 0.64 -6.92 4.95
CA GLU A 143 0.65 -6.45 3.57
C GLU A 143 0.60 -4.93 3.55
N LEU A 144 1.54 -4.31 2.84
CA LEU A 144 1.58 -2.88 2.54
C LEU A 144 1.30 -2.68 1.06
N ASP A 145 0.24 -1.97 0.74
CA ASP A 145 -0.08 -1.57 -0.62
C ASP A 145 -0.28 -0.05 -0.74
N THR A 146 -0.08 0.47 -1.94
CA THR A 146 -0.35 1.85 -2.35
C THR A 146 -1.42 1.91 -3.43
N ALA A 147 -2.21 0.85 -3.60
CA ALA A 147 -3.22 0.68 -4.63
C ALA A 147 -4.46 1.55 -4.35
N ARG A 148 -4.24 2.87 -4.28
CA ARG A 148 -5.22 3.93 -4.03
C ARG A 148 -4.93 5.12 -4.91
N VAL A 149 -5.90 6.03 -4.96
CA VAL A 149 -5.79 7.30 -5.68
C VAL A 149 -5.83 8.43 -4.66
N TYR A 150 -4.78 9.21 -4.60
CA TYR A 150 -4.81 10.48 -3.88
C TYR A 150 -5.37 11.56 -4.79
N CYS A 151 -6.34 12.32 -4.29
CA CYS A 151 -6.94 13.45 -4.99
C CYS A 151 -6.84 14.70 -4.13
N SER A 152 -6.26 15.74 -4.71
CA SER A 152 -6.21 17.09 -4.11
C SER A 152 -6.77 18.11 -5.08
N ILE A 153 -7.72 18.92 -4.62
CA ILE A 153 -8.30 20.00 -5.42
C ILE A 153 -7.99 21.35 -4.78
N TYR A 154 -7.58 22.29 -5.60
CA TYR A 154 -7.33 23.66 -5.16
C TYR A 154 -7.77 24.67 -6.22
N LYS A 155 -8.14 25.86 -5.74
CA LYS A 155 -8.56 26.97 -6.59
C LYS A 155 -7.35 27.77 -7.05
N VAL A 156 -7.27 28.06 -8.35
CA VAL A 156 -6.22 28.87 -8.97
C VAL A 156 -6.87 30.09 -9.62
N GLY A 157 -6.73 31.26 -8.97
CA GLY A 157 -7.43 32.48 -9.39
C GLY A 157 -8.93 32.47 -9.06
N ASP A 158 -9.73 33.27 -9.77
CA ASP A 158 -11.12 33.50 -9.39
C ASP A 158 -12.07 32.39 -9.81
N SER A 159 -11.83 31.74 -10.95
CA SER A 159 -12.76 30.74 -11.53
C SER A 159 -12.12 29.44 -11.99
N ASN A 160 -10.81 29.27 -11.80
CA ASN A 160 -10.11 28.06 -12.23
C ASN A 160 -9.88 27.12 -11.07
N TYR A 161 -10.08 25.82 -11.31
CA TYR A 161 -9.81 24.76 -10.37
C TYR A 161 -8.73 23.84 -10.93
N TYR A 162 -7.90 23.32 -10.04
CA TYR A 162 -6.86 22.37 -10.36
C TYR A 162 -7.03 21.13 -9.51
N LEU A 163 -7.20 19.99 -10.13
CA LEU A 163 -7.27 18.69 -9.48
C LEU A 163 -6.01 17.90 -9.76
N GLU A 164 -5.25 17.61 -8.74
CA GLU A 164 -4.11 16.73 -8.81
C GLU A 164 -4.51 15.31 -8.36
N ILE A 165 -4.17 14.34 -9.17
CA ILE A 165 -4.39 12.91 -8.93
C ILE A 165 -3.05 12.22 -8.90
N ILE A 166 -2.68 11.62 -7.74
CA ILE A 166 -1.45 10.86 -7.60
C ILE A 166 -1.80 9.38 -7.42
N ILE A 167 -1.14 8.54 -8.21
CA ILE A 167 -1.21 7.09 -8.15
C ILE A 167 0.21 6.60 -7.92
N ALA A 168 0.40 5.76 -6.90
CA ALA A 168 1.69 5.15 -6.61
C ALA A 168 1.61 3.63 -6.73
N ASP A 169 2.71 3.00 -7.15
CA ASP A 169 2.83 1.54 -7.22
C ASP A 169 4.29 1.13 -6.99
N PHE A 170 4.49 -0.09 -6.53
CA PHE A 170 5.81 -0.66 -6.40
C PHE A 170 6.33 -1.23 -7.73
N GLY A 171 7.61 -1.09 -7.97
CA GLY A 171 8.30 -1.59 -9.14
C GLY A 171 9.67 -2.18 -8.82
N GLY A 172 10.32 -2.79 -9.80
CA GLY A 172 11.65 -3.38 -9.64
C GLY A 172 12.73 -2.31 -9.41
N TYR A 173 13.71 -2.62 -8.57
CA TYR A 173 14.75 -1.67 -8.20
C TYR A 173 15.75 -1.41 -9.32
N TYR A 174 16.09 -2.43 -10.11
CA TYR A 174 17.04 -2.31 -11.22
C TYR A 174 16.35 -1.93 -12.52
N ASN A 175 15.14 -2.41 -12.74
CA ASN A 175 14.30 -2.02 -13.85
C ASN A 175 12.88 -1.75 -13.32
N ILE A 176 12.47 -0.51 -13.35
CA ILE A 176 11.20 -0.04 -12.77
C ILE A 176 9.97 -0.64 -13.46
N ASN A 177 10.11 -1.11 -14.69
CA ASN A 177 9.03 -1.76 -15.43
C ASN A 177 8.84 -3.23 -15.06
N ASP A 178 9.85 -3.82 -14.43
CA ASP A 178 9.76 -5.17 -13.92
C ASP A 178 8.99 -5.20 -12.58
N PRO A 179 8.44 -6.36 -12.20
CA PRO A 179 7.89 -6.54 -10.86
C PRO A 179 8.99 -6.39 -9.80
N PRO A 180 8.65 -5.96 -8.58
CA PRO A 180 9.59 -5.97 -7.46
C PRO A 180 10.12 -7.37 -7.21
N THR A 181 11.40 -7.47 -6.86
CA THR A 181 12.08 -8.76 -6.66
C THR A 181 12.78 -8.83 -5.32
N VAL A 182 12.84 -10.05 -4.76
CA VAL A 182 13.63 -10.39 -3.57
C VAL A 182 14.94 -11.00 -4.05
N ILE A 183 16.07 -10.41 -3.65
CA ILE A 183 17.42 -10.91 -4.03
C ILE A 183 18.12 -11.52 -2.82
N GLY A 184 17.69 -11.17 -1.61
CA GLY A 184 18.28 -11.66 -0.36
C GLY A 184 17.35 -11.40 0.81
N THR A 185 17.90 -11.46 2.00
CA THR A 185 17.16 -11.23 3.24
C THR A 185 17.98 -10.31 4.16
N GLY A 186 17.35 -9.31 4.75
CA GLY A 186 17.97 -8.48 5.79
C GLY A 186 17.88 -6.99 5.60
N SER A 187 17.59 -6.48 4.39
CA SER A 187 17.37 -5.04 4.18
C SER A 187 16.30 -4.76 3.15
N ILE A 188 15.60 -3.66 3.35
CA ILE A 188 14.61 -3.13 2.41
C ILE A 188 15.08 -1.75 1.97
N ARG A 189 15.15 -1.53 0.67
CA ARG A 189 15.44 -0.23 0.06
C ARG A 189 14.27 0.20 -0.78
N LEU A 190 13.80 1.41 -0.54
CA LEU A 190 12.76 2.05 -1.34
C LEU A 190 13.29 3.39 -1.84
N ARG A 191 13.13 3.63 -3.13
CA ARG A 191 13.49 4.91 -3.74
C ARG A 191 12.48 5.32 -4.80
N TYR A 192 12.33 6.60 -4.98
CA TYR A 192 11.62 7.19 -6.09
C TYR A 192 12.61 7.96 -6.97
N GLU A 193 12.46 7.80 -8.27
CA GLU A 193 13.22 8.55 -9.25
C GLU A 193 12.25 9.28 -10.18
N SER A 194 12.43 10.59 -10.30
CA SER A 194 11.46 11.47 -10.98
C SER A 194 11.21 11.12 -12.46
N TYR A 195 12.19 10.52 -13.13
CA TYR A 195 12.04 10.08 -14.53
C TYR A 195 11.12 8.87 -14.70
N TYR A 196 10.69 8.23 -13.62
CA TYR A 196 9.67 7.17 -13.64
C TYR A 196 8.25 7.70 -13.40
N ALA A 197 8.05 9.00 -13.34
CA ALA A 197 6.72 9.59 -13.30
C ALA A 197 6.15 9.73 -14.72
N ASP A 198 4.95 9.19 -14.92
CA ASP A 198 4.11 9.52 -16.09
C ASP A 198 3.16 10.64 -15.67
N ILE A 199 3.32 11.82 -16.25
CA ILE A 199 2.54 13.01 -15.91
C ILE A 199 1.72 13.38 -17.13
N LYS A 200 0.40 13.45 -16.95
CA LYS A 200 -0.55 13.90 -17.97
C LYS A 200 -1.42 15.02 -17.42
N GLU A 201 -1.64 16.04 -18.25
CA GLU A 201 -2.46 17.18 -17.90
C GLU A 201 -3.55 17.38 -18.96
N PHE A 202 -4.77 17.64 -18.50
CA PHE A 202 -5.96 17.79 -19.33
C PHE A 202 -6.71 19.07 -18.93
N SER A 203 -7.04 19.91 -19.89
CA SER A 203 -7.79 21.14 -19.67
C SER A 203 -8.51 21.57 -20.98
N PRO A 204 -9.71 22.08 -20.93
CA PRO A 204 -10.66 22.05 -19.80
C PRO A 204 -11.33 20.68 -19.65
N VAL A 205 -11.54 20.26 -18.40
CA VAL A 205 -12.25 19.02 -18.06
C VAL A 205 -13.63 19.38 -17.51
N ARG A 206 -14.69 18.70 -17.99
CA ARG A 206 -16.06 18.87 -17.51
C ARG A 206 -16.44 17.87 -16.44
N ASN A 207 -15.98 16.64 -16.61
CA ASN A 207 -16.30 15.56 -15.68
C ASN A 207 -15.13 14.59 -15.53
N LEU A 208 -15.09 13.93 -14.38
CA LEU A 208 -14.11 12.90 -14.03
C LEU A 208 -14.83 11.69 -13.48
N THR A 209 -14.39 10.51 -13.92
CA THR A 209 -14.85 9.23 -13.39
C THR A 209 -13.64 8.36 -13.08
N ILE A 210 -13.52 7.92 -11.82
CA ILE A 210 -12.52 6.95 -11.36
C ILE A 210 -13.24 5.62 -11.14
N ILE A 211 -12.79 4.58 -11.84
CA ILE A 211 -13.34 3.24 -11.75
C ILE A 211 -12.34 2.37 -11.03
N PHE A 212 -12.72 1.86 -9.86
CA PHE A 212 -11.96 0.94 -9.04
C PHE A 212 -12.67 -0.43 -9.03
N ASN A 213 -12.18 -1.39 -9.81
CA ASN A 213 -12.87 -2.66 -10.05
C ASN A 213 -14.32 -2.42 -10.52
N GLN A 214 -15.29 -2.50 -9.60
CA GLN A 214 -16.71 -2.28 -9.85
C GLN A 214 -17.26 -0.99 -9.22
N SER A 215 -16.45 -0.30 -8.41
CA SER A 215 -16.84 0.95 -7.76
C SER A 215 -16.57 2.13 -8.69
N ILE A 216 -17.56 3.00 -8.84
CA ILE A 216 -17.46 4.22 -9.65
C ILE A 216 -17.47 5.41 -8.70
N ILE A 217 -16.48 6.27 -8.83
CA ILE A 217 -16.30 7.50 -8.05
C ILE A 217 -16.28 8.65 -9.05
N THR A 218 -17.16 9.61 -8.86
CA THR A 218 -17.29 10.75 -9.75
C THR A 218 -16.63 12.00 -9.17
N LEU A 219 -16.48 13.04 -9.98
CA LEU A 219 -15.96 14.34 -9.52
C LEU A 219 -16.74 14.87 -8.31
N LYS A 220 -18.06 14.65 -8.26
CA LYS A 220 -18.91 15.10 -7.14
C LYS A 220 -18.56 14.42 -5.82
N ASP A 221 -18.11 13.17 -5.86
CA ASP A 221 -17.74 12.41 -4.65
C ASP A 221 -16.38 12.85 -4.10
N ILE A 222 -15.55 13.46 -4.95
CA ILE A 222 -14.21 13.95 -4.60
C ILE A 222 -14.27 15.39 -4.06
N LEU A 223 -15.25 16.17 -4.56
CA LEU A 223 -15.40 17.56 -4.16
C LEU A 223 -15.86 17.66 -2.70
N PRO A 224 -15.27 18.55 -1.89
CA PRO A 224 -15.84 18.91 -0.60
C PRO A 224 -17.28 19.43 -0.80
N SER A 225 -18.18 19.04 0.09
CA SER A 225 -19.63 19.37 0.04
C SER A 225 -19.94 20.88 -0.06
N ASN A 226 -18.95 21.75 0.18
CA ASN A 226 -19.07 23.21 0.12
C ASN A 226 -18.55 23.82 -1.20
N HIS A 227 -18.07 23.01 -2.13
CA HIS A 227 -17.54 23.47 -3.42
C HIS A 227 -18.41 22.90 -4.55
N SER A 228 -19.45 23.62 -4.94
CA SER A 228 -20.02 23.43 -6.27
C SER A 228 -19.04 24.05 -7.27
N ILE A 229 -18.28 23.23 -7.98
CA ILE A 229 -17.68 23.69 -9.23
C ILE A 229 -18.85 23.89 -10.17
N ASP A 230 -19.16 25.15 -10.46
CA ASP A 230 -20.11 25.46 -11.51
C ASP A 230 -19.41 25.16 -12.85
N PRO A 231 -19.76 24.05 -13.53
CA PRO A 231 -19.09 23.67 -14.79
C PRO A 231 -19.34 24.69 -15.91
N VAL A 232 -20.20 25.68 -15.65
CA VAL A 232 -20.56 26.72 -16.64
C VAL A 232 -19.63 27.92 -16.55
N SER A 233 -19.04 28.21 -15.38
CA SER A 233 -18.27 29.44 -15.14
C SER A 233 -16.78 29.24 -14.88
N GLY A 234 -16.33 28.02 -14.60
CA GLY A 234 -14.93 27.73 -14.27
C GLY A 234 -14.29 26.66 -15.16
N SER A 235 -12.99 26.77 -15.41
CA SER A 235 -12.23 25.70 -16.05
C SER A 235 -11.60 24.79 -14.98
N LEU A 236 -11.80 23.47 -15.15
CA LEU A 236 -11.12 22.46 -14.35
C LEU A 236 -9.94 21.93 -15.15
N THR A 237 -8.73 22.02 -14.58
CA THR A 237 -7.55 21.34 -15.08
C THR A 237 -7.30 20.09 -14.21
N VAL A 238 -7.11 18.93 -14.83
CA VAL A 238 -6.82 17.68 -14.16
C VAL A 238 -5.40 17.25 -14.51
N ARG A 239 -4.58 17.07 -13.49
CA ARG A 239 -3.23 16.53 -13.61
C ARG A 239 -3.17 15.14 -12.99
N ILE A 240 -2.79 14.15 -13.77
CA ILE A 240 -2.61 12.77 -13.33
C ILE A 240 -1.13 12.48 -13.27
N VAL A 241 -0.66 12.05 -12.09
CA VAL A 241 0.73 11.71 -11.82
C VAL A 241 0.80 10.26 -11.37
N TYR A 242 1.37 9.41 -12.21
CA TYR A 242 1.66 8.03 -11.85
C TYR A 242 3.12 7.90 -11.46
N LYS A 243 3.36 7.43 -10.23
CA LYS A 243 4.70 7.30 -9.65
C LYS A 243 4.99 5.84 -9.31
N LYS A 244 6.15 5.35 -9.68
CA LYS A 244 6.64 4.03 -9.27
C LYS A 244 7.70 4.17 -8.19
N ILE A 245 7.57 3.36 -7.14
CA ILE A 245 8.52 3.24 -6.04
C ILE A 245 9.35 1.99 -6.28
N ALA A 246 10.63 2.18 -6.57
CA ALA A 246 11.56 1.07 -6.75
C ALA A 246 11.86 0.41 -5.40
N VAL A 247 11.68 -0.91 -5.30
CA VAL A 247 11.87 -1.67 -4.07
C VAL A 247 12.85 -2.81 -4.28
N LEU A 248 13.80 -2.93 -3.36
CA LEU A 248 14.75 -4.02 -3.26
C LEU A 248 14.69 -4.60 -1.85
N ILE A 249 14.57 -5.92 -1.77
CA ILE A 249 14.83 -6.71 -0.56
C ILE A 249 16.12 -7.50 -0.79
N SER A 250 17.12 -7.25 0.03
CA SER A 250 18.47 -7.82 -0.10
C SER A 250 19.02 -8.32 1.25
#